data_da38ae50a3e313c6d2f6c897df459016
#
_entry.id   da38ae50a3e313c6d2f6c897df459016
#
_cell.length_a   1.000
_cell.length_b   1.000
_cell.length_c   1.000
_cell.angle_alpha   90.00
_cell.angle_beta   90.00
_cell.angle_gamma   90.00
#
_symmetry.space_group_name_H-M   'P 1'
#
loop_
_entity.id
_entity.type
_entity.pdbx_description
1 polymer ?
#
loop_
_entity_poly.entity_id
_entity_poly.type
_entity_poly.pdbx_seq_one_letter_code
_entity_poly.pdbx_strand_id
1 'polypeptide(L)'
;MLKQVILDQSVAVVVRKGLAGWSLEEVARGARCAKGLVLYHYRSKAALLDLTAGEIERTRWDRRFEALAGGDGIEGIDRLWEEIVAEVDSGRFGAWVALAGAGYRGTEPRRGESFRAAVARLLGLPSEAIADAASIEAMIEGVTVLQSRATSREVLRTTYDRLWTSMVAP
;
A
#
# COMPACT_ATOMS: atom_id res chain seq x y z
N MET A 1 -11.25 -19.09 -9.20
CA MET A 1 -11.66 -19.10 -7.78
C MET A 1 -10.55 -19.58 -6.86
N LEU A 2 -10.10 -20.84 -6.81
CA LEU A 2 -9.09 -21.30 -5.83
C LEU A 2 -7.74 -20.55 -5.91
N LYS A 3 -7.26 -20.24 -7.11
CA LYS A 3 -6.00 -19.49 -7.31
C LYS A 3 -6.03 -18.14 -6.57
N GLN A 4 -7.11 -17.37 -6.70
CA GLN A 4 -7.26 -16.10 -5.99
C GLN A 4 -7.33 -16.30 -4.47
N VAL A 5 -8.10 -17.28 -3.99
CA VAL A 5 -8.17 -17.59 -2.55
C VAL A 5 -6.78 -17.90 -1.98
N ILE A 6 -5.93 -18.62 -2.71
CA ILE A 6 -4.55 -18.89 -2.28
C ILE A 6 -3.74 -17.59 -2.18
N LEU A 7 -3.86 -16.67 -3.15
CA LEU A 7 -3.17 -15.38 -3.12
C LEU A 7 -3.65 -14.53 -1.94
N ASP A 8 -4.95 -14.42 -1.74
CA ASP A 8 -5.55 -13.68 -0.62
C ASP A 8 -5.07 -14.24 0.74
N GLN A 9 -4.99 -15.57 0.86
CA GLN A 9 -4.45 -16.20 2.06
C GLN A 9 -2.94 -15.97 2.22
N SER A 10 -2.18 -15.92 1.13
CA SER A 10 -0.76 -15.57 1.16
C SER A 10 -0.56 -14.15 1.71
N VAL A 11 -1.34 -13.18 1.23
CA VAL A 11 -1.37 -11.80 1.76
C VAL A 11 -1.73 -11.81 3.24
N ALA A 12 -2.84 -12.47 3.62
CA ALA A 12 -3.30 -12.50 5.01
C ALA A 12 -2.27 -13.11 5.96
N VAL A 13 -1.53 -14.15 5.53
CA VAL A 13 -0.47 -14.76 6.34
C VAL A 13 0.71 -13.81 6.55
N VAL A 14 1.19 -13.14 5.49
CA VAL A 14 2.30 -12.18 5.61
C VAL A 14 1.91 -11.02 6.52
N VAL A 15 0.72 -10.44 6.32
CA VAL A 15 0.24 -9.32 7.14
C VAL A 15 0.12 -9.69 8.61
N ARG A 16 -0.42 -10.87 8.92
CA ARG A 16 -0.65 -11.31 10.30
C ARG A 16 0.58 -11.86 11.01
N LYS A 17 1.43 -12.62 10.31
CA LYS A 17 2.54 -13.40 10.89
C LYS A 17 3.92 -12.89 10.48
N GLY A 18 3.98 -11.89 9.62
CA GLY A 18 5.22 -11.45 8.98
C GLY A 18 5.78 -12.47 7.98
N LEU A 19 6.83 -12.09 7.26
CA LEU A 19 7.48 -12.96 6.29
C LEU A 19 8.15 -14.18 6.95
N ALA A 20 8.68 -14.03 8.17
CA ALA A 20 9.29 -15.13 8.91
C ALA A 20 8.28 -16.23 9.29
N GLY A 21 7.02 -15.87 9.56
CA GLY A 21 5.94 -16.81 9.87
C GLY A 21 5.18 -17.33 8.63
N TRP A 22 5.57 -16.90 7.44
CA TRP A 22 4.91 -17.31 6.21
C TRP A 22 5.45 -18.67 5.72
N SER A 23 4.54 -19.59 5.39
CA SER A 23 4.89 -20.88 4.78
C SER A 23 3.77 -21.35 3.83
N LEU A 24 4.12 -22.24 2.90
CA LEU A 24 3.14 -22.86 2.00
C LEU A 24 2.07 -23.64 2.77
N GLU A 25 2.43 -24.21 3.91
CA GLU A 25 1.53 -24.93 4.80
C GLU A 25 0.49 -24.00 5.43
N GLU A 26 0.92 -22.82 5.89
CA GLU A 26 0.03 -21.81 6.46
C GLU A 26 -0.94 -21.27 5.39
N VAL A 27 -0.43 -21.01 4.19
CA VAL A 27 -1.27 -20.56 3.06
C VAL A 27 -2.29 -21.63 2.66
N ALA A 28 -1.84 -22.89 2.51
CA ALA A 28 -2.72 -24.00 2.17
C ALA A 28 -3.81 -24.23 3.22
N ARG A 29 -3.45 -24.14 4.50
CA ARG A 29 -4.41 -24.23 5.62
C ARG A 29 -5.46 -23.14 5.54
N GLY A 30 -5.04 -21.88 5.33
CA GLY A 30 -5.96 -20.75 5.17
C GLY A 30 -6.86 -20.88 3.95
N ALA A 31 -6.32 -21.36 2.83
CA ALA A 31 -7.06 -21.60 1.59
C ALA A 31 -7.91 -22.90 1.62
N ARG A 32 -7.84 -23.68 2.70
CA ARG A 32 -8.51 -24.98 2.86
C ARG A 32 -8.21 -25.94 1.70
N CYS A 33 -6.95 -26.01 1.29
CA CYS A 33 -6.50 -26.87 0.22
C CYS A 33 -5.20 -27.61 0.57
N ALA A 34 -4.84 -28.61 -0.23
CA ALA A 34 -3.56 -29.31 -0.07
C ALA A 34 -2.39 -28.42 -0.54
N LYS A 35 -1.23 -28.50 0.14
CA LYS A 35 -0.01 -27.80 -0.26
C LYS A 35 0.37 -28.01 -1.73
N GLY A 36 0.15 -29.23 -2.25
CA GLY A 36 0.40 -29.54 -3.66
C GLY A 36 -0.42 -28.68 -4.63
N LEU A 37 -1.65 -28.29 -4.26
CA LEU A 37 -2.48 -27.39 -5.07
C LEU A 37 -1.94 -25.96 -5.09
N VAL A 38 -1.35 -25.48 -3.99
CA VAL A 38 -0.68 -24.18 -3.96
C VAL A 38 0.46 -24.15 -4.98
N LEU A 39 1.32 -25.17 -4.97
CA LEU A 39 2.44 -25.29 -5.92
C LEU A 39 1.97 -25.53 -7.37
N TYR A 40 0.88 -26.27 -7.56
CA TYR A 40 0.27 -26.42 -8.88
C TYR A 40 -0.14 -25.06 -9.49
N HIS A 41 -0.77 -24.18 -8.70
CA HIS A 41 -1.22 -22.88 -9.17
C HIS A 41 -0.10 -21.85 -9.31
N TYR A 42 0.92 -21.90 -8.46
CA TYR A 42 1.93 -20.83 -8.36
C TYR A 42 3.36 -21.30 -8.65
N ARG A 43 3.54 -22.58 -9.00
CA ARG A 43 4.81 -23.22 -9.43
C ARG A 43 5.90 -23.21 -8.36
N SER A 44 6.10 -22.13 -7.61
CA SER A 44 7.13 -22.05 -6.57
C SER A 44 6.72 -21.12 -5.42
N LYS A 45 7.41 -21.30 -4.28
CA LYS A 45 7.31 -20.37 -3.13
C LYS A 45 7.65 -18.93 -3.52
N ALA A 46 8.74 -18.77 -4.28
CA ALA A 46 9.20 -17.43 -4.69
C ALA A 46 8.19 -16.74 -5.62
N ALA A 47 7.62 -17.46 -6.59
CA ALA A 47 6.61 -16.92 -7.49
C ALA A 47 5.34 -16.49 -6.73
N LEU A 48 4.92 -17.24 -5.71
CA LEU A 48 3.77 -16.84 -4.88
C LEU A 48 4.09 -15.62 -4.04
N LEU A 49 5.28 -15.54 -3.44
CA LEU A 49 5.70 -14.37 -2.65
C LEU A 49 5.83 -13.11 -3.50
N ASP A 50 6.33 -13.24 -4.73
CA ASP A 50 6.43 -12.11 -5.65
C ASP A 50 5.03 -11.57 -6.03
N LEU A 51 4.09 -12.46 -6.35
CA LEU A 51 2.70 -12.07 -6.58
C LEU A 51 2.02 -11.50 -5.32
N THR A 52 2.37 -12.02 -4.14
CA THR A 52 1.89 -11.48 -2.86
C THR A 52 2.38 -10.05 -2.64
N ALA A 53 3.64 -9.76 -2.96
CA ALA A 53 4.18 -8.40 -2.89
C ALA A 53 3.45 -7.45 -3.84
N GLY A 54 3.22 -7.87 -5.09
CA GLY A 54 2.48 -7.09 -6.07
C GLY A 54 1.02 -6.83 -5.66
N GLU A 55 0.36 -7.81 -5.06
CA GLU A 55 -1.02 -7.65 -4.59
C GLU A 55 -1.13 -6.69 -3.39
N ILE A 56 -0.16 -6.75 -2.47
CA ILE A 56 -0.09 -5.79 -1.35
C ILE A 56 0.16 -4.38 -1.90
N GLU A 57 1.14 -4.21 -2.79
CA GLU A 57 1.47 -2.92 -3.40
C GLU A 57 0.27 -2.32 -4.15
N ARG A 58 -0.39 -3.13 -5.00
CA ARG A 58 -1.59 -2.72 -5.71
C ARG A 58 -2.69 -2.25 -4.76
N THR A 59 -2.97 -3.03 -3.72
CA THR A 59 -4.03 -2.72 -2.74
C THR A 59 -3.71 -1.45 -1.95
N ARG A 60 -2.44 -1.22 -1.60
CA ARG A 60 -2.00 0.00 -0.92
C ARG A 60 -2.35 1.24 -1.75
N TRP A 61 -1.99 1.22 -3.02
CA TRP A 61 -2.25 2.37 -3.91
C TRP A 61 -3.71 2.52 -4.26
N ASP A 62 -4.44 1.44 -4.54
CA ASP A 62 -5.87 1.50 -4.82
C ASP A 62 -6.62 2.20 -3.66
N ARG A 63 -6.32 1.84 -2.41
CA ARG A 63 -6.94 2.47 -1.23
C ARG A 63 -6.57 3.95 -1.07
N ARG A 64 -5.33 4.32 -1.38
CA ARG A 64 -4.91 5.72 -1.35
C ARG A 64 -5.62 6.55 -2.42
N PHE A 65 -5.82 5.99 -3.62
CA PHE A 65 -6.62 6.63 -4.67
C PHE A 65 -8.10 6.72 -4.29
N GLU A 66 -8.66 5.68 -3.70
CA GLU A 66 -10.05 5.68 -3.20
C GLU A 66 -10.24 6.74 -2.09
N ALA A 67 -9.29 6.89 -1.19
CA ALA A 67 -9.31 7.90 -0.15
C ALA A 67 -9.37 9.31 -0.76
N LEU A 68 -8.53 9.60 -1.75
CA LEU A 68 -8.56 10.89 -2.47
C LEU A 68 -9.87 11.09 -3.25
N ALA A 69 -10.41 10.05 -3.88
CA ALA A 69 -11.62 10.16 -4.68
C ALA A 69 -12.90 10.32 -3.84
N GLY A 70 -12.83 9.98 -2.56
CA GLY A 70 -14.00 9.93 -1.67
C GLY A 70 -14.42 11.27 -1.06
N GLY A 71 -13.72 12.39 -1.32
CA GLY A 71 -14.02 13.72 -0.77
C GLY A 71 -13.65 14.85 -1.71
N ASP A 72 -14.05 16.06 -1.36
CA ASP A 72 -13.69 17.28 -2.07
C ASP A 72 -12.63 18.07 -1.28
N GLY A 73 -11.63 18.61 -1.98
CA GLY A 73 -10.61 19.47 -1.40
C GLY A 73 -9.86 18.84 -0.22
N ILE A 74 -9.84 19.53 0.93
CA ILE A 74 -9.13 19.08 2.13
C ILE A 74 -9.64 17.74 2.66
N GLU A 75 -10.92 17.44 2.49
CA GLU A 75 -11.51 16.20 3.00
C GLU A 75 -10.85 14.95 2.37
N GLY A 76 -10.48 14.99 1.09
CA GLY A 76 -9.74 13.88 0.47
C GLY A 76 -8.32 13.75 1.02
N ILE A 77 -7.67 14.88 1.40
CA ILE A 77 -6.36 14.87 2.06
C ILE A 77 -6.45 14.24 3.47
N ASP A 78 -7.52 14.57 4.21
CA ASP A 78 -7.78 13.96 5.52
C ASP A 78 -8.02 12.47 5.43
N ARG A 79 -8.80 12.00 4.46
CA ARG A 79 -9.03 10.58 4.21
C ARG A 79 -7.75 9.84 3.82
N LEU A 80 -6.89 10.48 3.05
CA LEU A 80 -5.58 9.90 2.73
C LEU A 80 -4.72 9.72 3.99
N TRP A 81 -4.77 10.67 4.92
CA TRP A 81 -4.12 10.51 6.23
C TRP A 81 -4.66 9.30 7.00
N GLU A 82 -5.98 9.17 7.09
CA GLU A 82 -6.61 8.03 7.77
C GLU A 82 -6.23 6.68 7.12
N GLU A 83 -6.13 6.62 5.78
CA GLU A 83 -5.67 5.40 5.11
C GLU A 83 -4.19 5.10 5.40
N ILE A 84 -3.31 6.11 5.46
CA ILE A 84 -1.90 5.93 5.86
C ILE A 84 -1.81 5.33 7.28
N VAL A 85 -2.59 5.85 8.21
CA VAL A 85 -2.66 5.34 9.58
C VAL A 85 -3.17 3.89 9.60
N ALA A 86 -4.28 3.63 8.90
CA ALA A 86 -4.87 2.29 8.82
C ALA A 86 -3.94 1.26 8.14
N GLU A 87 -3.16 1.68 7.16
CA GLU A 87 -2.18 0.84 6.48
C GLU A 87 -1.10 0.36 7.46
N VAL A 88 -0.59 1.26 8.30
CA VAL A 88 0.42 0.93 9.32
C VAL A 88 -0.18 0.06 10.43
N ASP A 89 -1.32 0.47 10.98
CA ASP A 89 -1.97 -0.21 12.10
C ASP A 89 -2.41 -1.63 11.74
N SER A 90 -2.82 -1.86 10.50
CA SER A 90 -3.18 -3.21 10.02
C SER A 90 -2.00 -4.13 9.74
N GLY A 91 -0.77 -3.62 9.78
CA GLY A 91 0.44 -4.37 9.43
C GLY A 91 0.71 -4.50 7.92
N ARG A 92 -0.13 -3.93 7.04
CA ARG A 92 0.07 -3.99 5.58
C ARG A 92 1.38 -3.34 5.15
N PHE A 93 1.71 -2.19 5.72
CA PHE A 93 2.98 -1.51 5.44
C PHE A 93 4.17 -2.37 5.86
N GLY A 94 4.16 -2.93 7.07
CA GLY A 94 5.22 -3.82 7.55
C GLY A 94 5.39 -5.07 6.68
N ALA A 95 4.30 -5.65 6.22
CA ALA A 95 4.31 -6.78 5.30
C ALA A 95 4.97 -6.42 3.95
N TRP A 96 4.64 -5.27 3.38
CA TRP A 96 5.23 -4.75 2.16
C TRP A 96 6.75 -4.51 2.31
N VAL A 97 7.17 -3.83 3.38
CA VAL A 97 8.59 -3.57 3.67
C VAL A 97 9.37 -4.87 3.80
N ALA A 98 8.82 -5.87 4.51
CA ALA A 98 9.48 -7.16 4.68
C ALA A 98 9.66 -7.92 3.36
N LEU A 99 8.65 -7.90 2.49
CA LEU A 99 8.72 -8.54 1.18
C LEU A 99 9.71 -7.80 0.26
N ALA A 100 9.64 -6.48 0.20
CA ALA A 100 10.55 -5.65 -0.61
C ALA A 100 12.01 -5.82 -0.15
N GLY A 101 12.25 -5.83 1.16
CA GLY A 101 13.58 -6.08 1.74
C GLY A 101 14.13 -7.48 1.45
N ALA A 102 13.25 -8.47 1.24
CA ALA A 102 13.62 -9.82 0.82
C ALA A 102 13.74 -9.98 -0.71
N GLY A 103 13.59 -8.89 -1.48
CA GLY A 103 13.74 -8.87 -2.93
C GLY A 103 12.47 -9.19 -3.73
N TYR A 104 11.30 -9.36 -3.07
CA TYR A 104 10.02 -9.55 -3.72
C TYR A 104 9.36 -8.19 -3.99
N ARG A 105 9.18 -7.84 -5.26
CA ARG A 105 8.67 -6.52 -5.65
C ARG A 105 7.32 -6.57 -6.36
N GLY A 106 6.91 -7.74 -6.82
CA GLY A 106 5.76 -7.89 -7.70
C GLY A 106 5.98 -7.25 -9.07
N THR A 107 4.93 -7.26 -9.86
CA THR A 107 4.85 -6.44 -11.07
C THR A 107 4.24 -5.10 -10.68
N GLU A 108 4.89 -3.99 -11.03
CA GLU A 108 4.33 -2.66 -10.79
C GLU A 108 2.91 -2.55 -11.39
N PRO A 109 1.92 -2.14 -10.60
CA PRO A 109 0.59 -1.92 -11.13
C PRO A 109 0.64 -0.78 -12.16
N ARG A 110 0.10 -1.00 -13.35
CA ARG A 110 -0.16 0.08 -14.29
C ARG A 110 -1.25 0.97 -13.69
N ARG A 111 -0.89 2.16 -13.28
CA ARG A 111 -1.86 3.17 -12.81
C ARG A 111 -2.40 3.92 -14.01
N GLY A 112 -3.71 3.98 -14.15
CA GLY A 112 -4.37 4.74 -15.20
C GLY A 112 -4.24 6.26 -15.00
N GLU A 113 -4.15 6.71 -13.73
CA GLU A 113 -4.01 8.10 -13.34
C GLU A 113 -2.79 8.26 -12.44
N SER A 114 -2.01 9.33 -12.60
CA SER A 114 -0.94 9.67 -11.68
C SER A 114 -1.51 10.26 -10.39
N PHE A 115 -0.80 10.07 -9.27
CA PHE A 115 -1.21 10.63 -8.00
C PHE A 115 -1.31 12.17 -8.04
N ARG A 116 -0.42 12.82 -8.82
CA ARG A 116 -0.47 14.26 -9.09
C ARG A 116 -1.79 14.68 -9.74
N ALA A 117 -2.25 13.96 -10.76
CA ALA A 117 -3.50 14.28 -11.42
C ALA A 117 -4.71 14.06 -10.50
N ALA A 118 -4.69 13.04 -9.65
CA ALA A 118 -5.74 12.81 -8.66
C ALA A 118 -5.80 13.95 -7.63
N VAL A 119 -4.66 14.41 -7.13
CA VAL A 119 -4.58 15.56 -6.19
C VAL A 119 -5.01 16.86 -6.88
N ALA A 120 -4.56 17.12 -8.10
CA ALA A 120 -4.95 18.30 -8.87
C ALA A 120 -6.47 18.39 -9.04
N ARG A 121 -7.09 17.26 -9.45
CA ARG A 121 -8.55 17.17 -9.57
C ARG A 121 -9.26 17.41 -8.24
N LEU A 122 -8.77 16.79 -7.15
CA LEU A 122 -9.32 16.93 -5.80
C LEU A 122 -9.35 18.39 -5.34
N LEU A 123 -8.27 19.12 -5.60
CA LEU A 123 -8.12 20.51 -5.16
C LEU A 123 -8.68 21.53 -6.17
N GLY A 124 -9.20 21.09 -7.32
CA GLY A 124 -9.69 21.98 -8.37
C GLY A 124 -8.60 22.84 -9.00
N LEU A 125 -7.35 22.37 -8.99
CA LEU A 125 -6.19 23.10 -9.49
C LEU A 125 -5.65 22.47 -10.79
N PRO A 126 -4.98 23.25 -11.65
CA PRO A 126 -4.25 22.70 -12.77
C PRO A 126 -3.08 21.85 -12.27
N SER A 127 -2.76 20.76 -12.98
CA SER A 127 -1.71 19.84 -12.54
C SER A 127 -0.35 20.51 -12.37
N GLU A 128 -0.09 21.59 -13.12
CA GLU A 128 1.14 22.38 -13.06
C GLU A 128 1.32 23.14 -11.75
N ALA A 129 0.21 23.43 -11.05
CA ALA A 129 0.21 24.08 -9.73
C ALA A 129 0.49 23.11 -8.57
N ILE A 130 0.64 21.83 -8.86
CA ILE A 130 0.90 20.79 -7.86
C ILE A 130 2.34 20.26 -8.08
N ALA A 131 3.05 19.98 -6.98
CA ALA A 131 4.34 19.32 -7.03
C ALA A 131 4.30 18.07 -7.91
N ASP A 132 5.44 17.68 -8.50
CA ASP A 132 5.50 16.50 -9.35
C ASP A 132 5.10 15.21 -8.60
N ALA A 133 4.67 14.19 -9.36
CA ALA A 133 4.16 12.95 -8.79
C ALA A 133 5.19 12.26 -7.88
N ALA A 134 6.48 12.32 -8.21
CA ALA A 134 7.52 11.68 -7.42
C ALA A 134 7.70 12.37 -6.06
N SER A 135 7.61 13.70 -6.02
CA SER A 135 7.66 14.46 -4.76
C SER A 135 6.48 14.13 -3.84
N ILE A 136 5.27 14.04 -4.39
CA ILE A 136 4.08 13.67 -3.62
C ILE A 136 4.20 12.22 -3.11
N GLU A 137 4.59 11.29 -3.96
CA GLU A 137 4.77 9.89 -3.59
C GLU A 137 5.86 9.73 -2.52
N ALA A 138 6.99 10.42 -2.67
CA ALA A 138 8.07 10.42 -1.67
C ALA A 138 7.62 10.98 -0.31
N MET A 139 6.80 12.05 -0.31
CA MET A 139 6.21 12.59 0.90
C MET A 139 5.32 11.55 1.59
N ILE A 140 4.41 10.92 0.87
CA ILE A 140 3.47 9.95 1.42
C ILE A 140 4.22 8.74 1.98
N GLU A 141 5.20 8.20 1.25
CA GLU A 141 6.01 7.08 1.72
C GLU A 141 6.85 7.48 2.95
N GLY A 142 7.42 8.67 2.96
CA GLY A 142 8.16 9.20 4.12
C GLY A 142 7.30 9.30 5.37
N VAL A 143 6.09 9.85 5.25
CA VAL A 143 5.11 9.93 6.35
C VAL A 143 4.72 8.54 6.83
N THR A 144 4.46 7.60 5.91
CA THR A 144 4.11 6.20 6.25
C THR A 144 5.24 5.51 7.02
N VAL A 145 6.50 5.70 6.60
CA VAL A 145 7.67 5.18 7.31
C VAL A 145 7.78 5.76 8.72
N LEU A 146 7.61 7.07 8.87
CA LEU A 146 7.67 7.72 10.19
C LEU A 146 6.52 7.26 11.10
N GLN A 147 5.33 7.09 10.56
CA GLN A 147 4.18 6.52 11.28
C GLN A 147 4.47 5.10 11.78
N SER A 148 5.14 4.27 10.98
CA SER A 148 5.50 2.90 11.38
C SER A 148 6.57 2.82 12.48
N ARG A 149 7.29 3.92 12.73
CA ARG A 149 8.33 4.03 13.77
C ARG A 149 7.82 4.58 15.10
N ALA A 150 6.51 4.56 15.32
CA ALA A 150 5.86 5.06 16.55
C ALA A 150 6.18 6.54 16.85
N THR A 151 6.43 7.36 15.83
CA THR A 151 6.47 8.81 15.99
C THR A 151 5.08 9.33 16.40
N SER A 152 5.02 10.36 17.24
CA SER A 152 3.74 10.92 17.67
C SER A 152 2.84 11.23 16.48
N ARG A 153 1.62 10.67 16.47
CA ARG A 153 0.62 10.92 15.41
C ARG A 153 0.27 12.39 15.27
N GLU A 154 0.21 13.11 16.37
CA GLU A 154 -0.08 14.54 16.37
C GLU A 154 1.01 15.35 15.66
N VAL A 155 2.29 15.04 15.96
CA VAL A 155 3.44 15.66 15.29
C VAL A 155 3.45 15.34 13.82
N LEU A 156 3.21 14.06 13.46
CA LEU A 156 3.18 13.65 12.07
C LEU A 156 1.99 14.25 11.32
N ARG A 157 0.83 14.34 11.93
CA ARG A 157 -0.33 15.01 11.33
C ARG A 157 -0.02 16.49 11.03
N THR A 158 0.54 17.21 11.98
CA THR A 158 0.96 18.61 11.78
C THR A 158 1.99 18.73 10.65
N THR A 159 2.94 17.79 10.58
CA THR A 159 3.93 17.76 9.51
C THR A 159 3.30 17.48 8.16
N TYR A 160 2.40 16.52 8.09
CA TYR A 160 1.63 16.16 6.89
C TYR A 160 0.86 17.37 6.34
N ASP A 161 0.14 18.10 7.19
CA ASP A 161 -0.63 19.29 6.81
C ASP A 161 0.27 20.40 6.24
N ARG A 162 1.44 20.63 6.86
CA ARG A 162 2.43 21.59 6.38
C ARG A 162 3.03 21.20 5.03
N LEU A 163 3.33 19.92 4.84
CA LEU A 163 3.85 19.42 3.57
C LEU A 163 2.84 19.61 2.45
N TRP A 164 1.57 19.30 2.66
CA TRP A 164 0.53 19.58 1.69
C TRP A 164 0.42 21.06 1.35
N THR A 165 0.45 21.93 2.34
CA THR A 165 0.44 23.38 2.12
C THR A 165 1.62 23.81 1.24
N SER A 166 2.82 23.26 1.46
CA SER A 166 4.00 23.61 0.66
C SER A 166 3.99 23.06 -0.76
N MET A 167 3.24 21.97 -1.00
CA MET A 167 3.13 21.33 -2.33
C MET A 167 2.10 21.98 -3.23
N VAL A 168 1.17 22.74 -2.65
CA VAL A 168 0.04 23.41 -3.35
C VAL A 168 0.27 24.92 -3.46
N ALA A 169 1.16 25.49 -2.67
CA ALA A 169 1.52 26.89 -2.77
C ALA A 169 2.43 27.15 -3.99
N PRO A 170 2.14 28.15 -4.83
CA PRO A 170 2.97 28.51 -5.97
C PRO A 170 4.36 28.99 -5.55
#